data_45494161f8e3ed96732633d7e8aa38b3
#
_entry.id   45494161f8e3ed96732633d7e8aa38b3
#
_cell.length_a   1.000
_cell.length_b   1.000
_cell.length_c   1.000
_cell.angle_alpha   90.00
_cell.angle_beta   90.00
_cell.angle_gamma   90.00
#
_symmetry.space_group_name_H-M   'P 1'
#
loop_
_entity.id
_entity.type
_entity.pdbx_description
1 polymer ?
#
loop_
_entity_poly.entity_id
_entity_poly.type
_entity_poly.pdbx_seq_one_letter_code
_entity_poly.pdbx_strand_id
1 'polypeptide(L)'
;MNQKIDMQWADNVVTYLKEKVFTKKRMNITRNWIWAFFRFFLLFGLSVVILYPLLNMFTLAIRPVEEISDPLVVWIPRSLTFENIVQAWKIGDGFPICFSTSVLLSLLGSLLSIISCSLAGYGFARFKFKGREALFALVLATIIVPPQVYLVSQYLDFYQFDFFFIGSIIEGIGKIFGGDWNVSVNLIDNYLTLFMPALFGMGIRAGLYIYIFRQFFRGMPKELEDAAYIDGCGPIKTFLRVMAPNASSAFLTVFLFAFVWYWNDYVYIAMFMNRVTTVTAQLLRGTRSEMWSIGTGASADWHKRSVWTQALCLMGIAPLIIMYAFLQRYFIESVDRTGIVG
;
A
#
# COMPACT_ATOMS: atom_id res chain seq x y z
N MET A 1 -31.07 11.70 75.44
CA MET A 1 -31.87 10.94 74.48
C MET A 1 -31.51 11.27 73.05
N ASN A 2 -31.02 12.48 72.74
CA ASN A 2 -30.64 12.89 71.36
C ASN A 2 -29.35 12.28 70.81
N GLN A 3 -28.31 11.96 71.61
CA GLN A 3 -27.07 11.42 71.14
C GLN A 3 -27.15 9.98 70.55
N LYS A 4 -28.11 9.16 71.02
CA LYS A 4 -28.30 7.79 70.49
C LYS A 4 -28.97 7.77 69.11
N ILE A 5 -29.82 8.79 68.82
CA ILE A 5 -30.51 8.89 67.53
C ILE A 5 -29.60 9.36 66.48
N ASP A 6 -28.65 10.27 66.75
CA ASP A 6 -27.66 10.74 65.76
C ASP A 6 -26.65 9.65 65.38
N MET A 7 -26.28 8.79 66.32
CA MET A 7 -25.35 7.70 66.06
C MET A 7 -25.98 6.60 65.20
N GLN A 8 -27.24 6.29 65.41
CA GLN A 8 -27.95 5.27 64.61
C GLN A 8 -28.29 5.77 63.22
N TRP A 9 -28.53 7.08 63.03
CA TRP A 9 -28.67 7.70 61.71
C TRP A 9 -27.35 7.68 60.90
N ALA A 10 -26.23 8.00 61.55
CA ALA A 10 -24.91 7.98 60.94
C ALA A 10 -24.50 6.56 60.50
N ASP A 11 -24.74 5.53 61.31
CA ASP A 11 -24.48 4.13 61.00
C ASP A 11 -25.34 3.62 59.80
N ASN A 12 -26.60 4.01 59.77
CA ASN A 12 -27.50 3.67 58.67
C ASN A 12 -27.08 4.32 57.34
N VAL A 13 -26.63 5.59 57.38
CA VAL A 13 -26.11 6.30 56.19
C VAL A 13 -24.80 5.70 55.72
N VAL A 14 -23.89 5.36 56.62
CA VAL A 14 -22.62 4.71 56.29
C VAL A 14 -22.82 3.31 55.69
N THR A 15 -23.76 2.54 56.25
CA THR A 15 -24.13 1.21 55.75
C THR A 15 -24.79 1.31 54.37
N TYR A 16 -25.71 2.24 54.19
CA TYR A 16 -26.38 2.50 52.89
C TYR A 16 -25.38 2.95 51.82
N LEU A 17 -24.46 3.85 52.17
CA LEU A 17 -23.39 4.29 51.22
C LEU A 17 -22.43 3.19 50.91
N LYS A 18 -22.01 2.38 51.90
CA LYS A 18 -21.16 1.20 51.67
C LYS A 18 -21.82 0.18 50.75
N GLU A 19 -23.06 -0.20 50.99
CA GLU A 19 -23.80 -1.14 50.15
C GLU A 19 -23.98 -0.59 48.72
N LYS A 20 -24.42 0.65 48.59
CA LYS A 20 -24.67 1.25 47.28
C LYS A 20 -23.39 1.48 46.49
N VAL A 21 -22.30 1.91 47.12
CA VAL A 21 -20.99 2.09 46.48
C VAL A 21 -20.33 0.75 46.16
N PHE A 22 -20.41 -0.23 47.07
CA PHE A 22 -19.85 -1.57 46.80
C PHE A 22 -20.61 -2.31 45.70
N THR A 23 -21.95 -2.22 45.67
CA THR A 23 -22.78 -2.85 44.62
C THR A 23 -22.51 -2.19 43.27
N LYS A 24 -22.41 -0.85 43.21
CA LYS A 24 -22.11 -0.11 41.99
C LYS A 24 -20.69 -0.38 41.49
N LYS A 25 -19.72 -0.51 42.39
CA LYS A 25 -18.33 -0.86 42.06
C LYS A 25 -18.24 -2.30 41.54
N ARG A 26 -18.92 -3.25 42.19
CA ARG A 26 -18.99 -4.64 41.75
C ARG A 26 -19.65 -4.77 40.35
N MET A 27 -20.78 -4.08 40.14
CA MET A 27 -21.50 -4.06 38.89
C MET A 27 -20.64 -3.45 37.73
N ASN A 28 -19.88 -2.39 38.02
CA ASN A 28 -18.95 -1.82 37.05
C ASN A 28 -17.77 -2.77 36.73
N ILE A 29 -17.24 -3.47 37.73
CA ILE A 29 -16.18 -4.49 37.52
C ILE A 29 -16.72 -5.63 36.66
N THR A 30 -17.91 -6.18 36.98
CA THR A 30 -18.50 -7.27 36.18
C THR A 30 -18.80 -6.84 34.75
N ARG A 31 -19.33 -5.63 34.56
CA ARG A 31 -19.58 -5.07 33.23
C ARG A 31 -18.27 -4.91 32.43
N ASN A 32 -17.20 -4.43 33.10
CA ASN A 32 -15.90 -4.27 32.45
C ASN A 32 -15.26 -5.63 32.06
N TRP A 33 -15.46 -6.67 32.87
CA TRP A 33 -15.03 -8.03 32.55
C TRP A 33 -15.83 -8.63 31.39
N ILE A 34 -17.15 -8.43 31.36
CA ILE A 34 -17.99 -8.87 30.24
C ILE A 34 -17.57 -8.18 28.94
N TRP A 35 -17.32 -6.86 28.99
CA TRP A 35 -16.81 -6.10 27.85
C TRP A 35 -15.41 -6.53 27.42
N ALA A 36 -14.53 -6.83 28.37
CA ALA A 36 -13.19 -7.33 28.06
C ALA A 36 -13.25 -8.72 27.40
N PHE A 37 -14.11 -9.59 27.91
CA PHE A 37 -14.33 -10.92 27.35
C PHE A 37 -14.94 -10.84 25.93
N PHE A 38 -15.95 -10.01 25.75
CA PHE A 38 -16.55 -9.79 24.42
C PHE A 38 -15.52 -9.25 23.42
N ARG A 39 -14.73 -8.23 23.80
CA ARG A 39 -13.67 -7.70 22.96
C ARG A 39 -12.60 -8.76 22.62
N PHE A 40 -12.23 -9.57 23.61
CA PHE A 40 -11.28 -10.66 23.40
C PHE A 40 -11.78 -11.65 22.35
N PHE A 41 -13.01 -12.17 22.49
CA PHE A 41 -13.57 -13.11 21.52
C PHE A 41 -13.77 -12.50 20.15
N LEU A 42 -14.22 -11.26 20.08
CA LEU A 42 -14.37 -10.53 18.81
C LEU A 42 -13.01 -10.34 18.13
N LEU A 43 -12.00 -9.86 18.85
CA LEU A 43 -10.66 -9.68 18.30
C LEU A 43 -10.01 -11.00 17.94
N PHE A 44 -10.16 -12.03 18.77
CA PHE A 44 -9.66 -13.37 18.49
C PHE A 44 -10.30 -13.96 17.23
N GLY A 45 -11.63 -13.89 17.11
CA GLY A 45 -12.35 -14.36 15.94
C GLY A 45 -11.92 -13.62 14.66
N LEU A 46 -11.84 -12.30 14.71
CA LEU A 46 -11.33 -11.50 13.59
C LEU A 46 -9.88 -11.87 13.24
N SER A 47 -9.03 -12.04 14.24
CA SER A 47 -7.63 -12.43 14.02
C SER A 47 -7.53 -13.80 13.36
N VAL A 48 -8.34 -14.79 13.78
CA VAL A 48 -8.38 -16.10 13.14
C VAL A 48 -8.80 -15.99 11.68
N VAL A 49 -9.87 -15.23 11.38
CA VAL A 49 -10.36 -15.06 10.00
C VAL A 49 -9.29 -14.40 9.11
N ILE A 50 -8.59 -13.38 9.62
CA ILE A 50 -7.54 -12.66 8.87
C ILE A 50 -6.28 -13.50 8.70
N LEU A 51 -5.86 -14.22 9.75
CA LEU A 51 -4.63 -15.00 9.72
C LEU A 51 -4.81 -16.36 9.04
N TYR A 52 -6.04 -16.86 8.94
CA TYR A 52 -6.34 -18.18 8.34
C TYR A 52 -5.71 -18.37 6.95
N PRO A 53 -5.88 -17.45 5.97
CA PRO A 53 -5.26 -17.61 4.66
C PRO A 53 -3.74 -17.68 4.72
N LEU A 54 -3.11 -16.84 5.57
CA LEU A 54 -1.66 -16.82 5.74
C LEU A 54 -1.13 -18.10 6.38
N LEU A 55 -1.80 -18.60 7.41
CA LEU A 55 -1.48 -19.88 8.06
C LEU A 55 -1.63 -21.05 7.08
N ASN A 56 -2.70 -21.03 6.28
CA ASN A 56 -2.92 -22.05 5.26
C ASN A 56 -1.83 -22.03 4.17
N MET A 57 -1.46 -20.84 3.68
CA MET A 57 -0.35 -20.67 2.73
C MET A 57 0.96 -21.22 3.31
N PHE A 58 1.26 -20.89 4.57
CA PHE A 58 2.44 -21.38 5.25
C PHE A 58 2.44 -22.90 5.39
N THR A 59 1.33 -23.47 5.86
CA THR A 59 1.17 -24.91 6.04
C THR A 59 1.33 -25.65 4.70
N LEU A 60 0.69 -25.16 3.63
CA LEU A 60 0.79 -25.79 2.31
C LEU A 60 2.18 -25.65 1.71
N ALA A 61 2.88 -24.54 1.93
CA ALA A 61 4.24 -24.34 1.42
C ALA A 61 5.24 -25.36 1.98
N ILE A 62 5.03 -25.83 3.21
CA ILE A 62 5.93 -26.79 3.89
C ILE A 62 5.38 -28.23 3.94
N ARG A 63 4.21 -28.50 3.32
CA ARG A 63 3.56 -29.81 3.29
C ARG A 63 4.03 -30.61 2.07
N PRO A 64 4.36 -31.91 2.21
CA PRO A 64 4.60 -32.80 1.08
C PRO A 64 3.38 -32.88 0.16
N VAL A 65 3.63 -32.99 -1.16
CA VAL A 65 2.55 -33.03 -2.17
C VAL A 65 1.60 -34.22 -1.95
N GLU A 66 2.14 -35.34 -1.50
CA GLU A 66 1.42 -36.60 -1.25
C GLU A 66 0.37 -36.44 -0.15
N GLU A 67 0.62 -35.58 0.83
CA GLU A 67 -0.30 -35.35 1.95
C GLU A 67 -1.47 -34.42 1.60
N ILE A 68 -1.49 -33.77 0.44
CA ILE A 68 -2.53 -32.80 0.07
C ILE A 68 -3.89 -33.47 -0.10
N SER A 69 -3.89 -34.70 -0.65
CA SER A 69 -5.08 -35.48 -0.87
C SER A 69 -5.57 -36.24 0.36
N ASP A 70 -4.80 -36.20 1.47
CA ASP A 70 -5.17 -36.90 2.71
C ASP A 70 -6.14 -36.03 3.53
N PRO A 71 -7.45 -36.42 3.65
CA PRO A 71 -8.42 -35.63 4.38
C PRO A 71 -8.17 -35.59 5.90
N LEU A 72 -7.30 -36.45 6.43
CA LEU A 72 -6.91 -36.45 7.83
C LEU A 72 -5.86 -35.42 8.19
N VAL A 73 -5.19 -34.87 7.17
CA VAL A 73 -4.14 -33.86 7.34
C VAL A 73 -4.70 -32.48 6.99
N VAL A 74 -5.32 -31.79 7.95
CA VAL A 74 -5.95 -30.47 7.69
C VAL A 74 -4.97 -29.32 7.96
N TRP A 75 -4.41 -29.24 9.18
CA TRP A 75 -3.61 -28.09 9.62
C TRP A 75 -2.14 -28.38 9.84
N ILE A 76 -1.83 -29.57 10.39
CA ILE A 76 -0.47 -29.93 10.77
C ILE A 76 -0.01 -31.04 9.85
N PRO A 77 1.02 -30.80 9.00
CA PRO A 77 1.57 -31.85 8.16
C PRO A 77 2.24 -32.93 9.02
N ARG A 78 2.20 -34.19 8.58
CA ARG A 78 2.89 -35.29 9.26
C ARG A 78 4.40 -35.21 9.11
N SER A 79 4.85 -34.70 7.97
CA SER A 79 6.26 -34.42 7.70
C SER A 79 6.42 -33.01 7.12
N LEU A 80 7.57 -32.40 7.35
CA LEU A 80 7.89 -31.07 6.85
C LEU A 80 8.84 -31.21 5.66
N THR A 81 8.54 -30.48 4.58
CA THR A 81 9.40 -30.38 3.41
C THR A 81 9.61 -28.91 3.03
N PHE A 82 10.82 -28.59 2.56
CA PHE A 82 11.14 -27.30 1.93
C PHE A 82 11.24 -27.43 0.41
N GLU A 83 10.96 -28.60 -0.14
CA GLU A 83 11.04 -28.84 -1.58
C GLU A 83 10.12 -27.94 -2.38
N ASN A 84 8.92 -27.67 -1.89
CA ASN A 84 7.97 -26.77 -2.54
C ASN A 84 8.53 -25.35 -2.68
N ILE A 85 9.24 -24.85 -1.66
CA ILE A 85 9.88 -23.54 -1.70
C ILE A 85 11.04 -23.54 -2.70
N VAL A 86 11.83 -24.61 -2.72
CA VAL A 86 12.95 -24.78 -3.68
C VAL A 86 12.44 -24.86 -5.11
N GLN A 87 11.35 -25.57 -5.34
CA GLN A 87 10.73 -25.63 -6.68
C GLN A 87 10.13 -24.29 -7.08
N ALA A 88 9.37 -23.64 -6.18
CA ALA A 88 8.81 -22.30 -6.41
C ALA A 88 9.90 -21.27 -6.73
N TRP A 89 11.08 -21.38 -6.10
CA TRP A 89 12.24 -20.52 -6.37
C TRP A 89 12.76 -20.62 -7.79
N LYS A 90 12.62 -21.80 -8.42
CA LYS A 90 13.16 -22.09 -9.77
C LYS A 90 12.13 -21.92 -10.89
N ILE A 91 10.84 -21.73 -10.57
CA ILE A 91 9.77 -21.65 -11.57
C ILE A 91 9.90 -20.39 -12.43
N GLY A 92 9.63 -20.54 -13.72
CA GLY A 92 9.67 -19.45 -14.69
C GLY A 92 11.09 -18.88 -14.87
N ASP A 93 11.21 -17.56 -14.80
CA ASP A 93 12.51 -16.86 -14.88
C ASP A 93 13.32 -16.99 -13.58
N GLY A 94 12.74 -17.66 -12.57
CA GLY A 94 13.28 -17.77 -11.22
C GLY A 94 12.88 -16.62 -10.31
N PHE A 95 12.60 -16.97 -9.05
CA PHE A 95 12.17 -15.98 -8.04
C PHE A 95 13.16 -14.82 -7.86
N PRO A 96 14.49 -14.99 -7.87
CA PRO A 96 15.43 -13.87 -7.68
C PRO A 96 15.29 -12.77 -8.72
N ILE A 97 15.06 -13.14 -10.00
CA ILE A 97 14.88 -12.17 -11.09
C ILE A 97 13.57 -11.41 -10.89
N CYS A 98 12.46 -12.12 -10.65
CA CYS A 98 11.16 -11.52 -10.41
C CYS A 98 11.16 -10.63 -9.16
N PHE A 99 11.86 -11.07 -8.11
CA PHE A 99 12.01 -10.32 -6.85
C PHE A 99 12.79 -9.03 -7.07
N SER A 100 13.98 -9.10 -7.71
CA SER A 100 14.81 -7.93 -7.96
C SER A 100 14.09 -6.90 -8.84
N THR A 101 13.38 -7.37 -9.87
CA THR A 101 12.54 -6.52 -10.72
C THR A 101 11.41 -5.86 -9.94
N SER A 102 10.70 -6.62 -9.08
CA SER A 102 9.64 -6.08 -8.23
C SER A 102 10.17 -5.02 -7.26
N VAL A 103 11.32 -5.27 -6.62
CA VAL A 103 11.97 -4.30 -5.73
C VAL A 103 12.34 -3.03 -6.50
N LEU A 104 12.97 -3.16 -7.67
CA LEU A 104 13.37 -2.02 -8.49
C LEU A 104 12.16 -1.17 -8.90
N LEU A 105 11.12 -1.79 -9.44
CA LEU A 105 9.93 -1.08 -9.91
C LEU A 105 9.19 -0.41 -8.75
N SER A 106 9.03 -1.12 -7.63
CA SER A 106 8.33 -0.59 -6.46
C SER A 106 9.11 0.53 -5.78
N LEU A 107 10.43 0.38 -5.64
CA LEU A 107 11.27 1.39 -5.01
C LEU A 107 11.36 2.66 -5.87
N LEU A 108 11.72 2.53 -7.14
CA LEU A 108 11.85 3.69 -8.02
C LEU A 108 10.50 4.35 -8.30
N GLY A 109 9.45 3.55 -8.56
CA GLY A 109 8.10 4.08 -8.78
C GLY A 109 7.58 4.85 -7.58
N SER A 110 7.78 4.34 -6.35
CA SER A 110 7.38 5.03 -5.12
C SER A 110 8.20 6.31 -4.89
N LEU A 111 9.52 6.28 -5.07
CA LEU A 111 10.37 7.47 -4.89
C LEU A 111 10.02 8.58 -5.88
N LEU A 112 9.83 8.25 -7.16
CA LEU A 112 9.41 9.22 -8.19
C LEU A 112 8.03 9.81 -7.87
N SER A 113 7.08 8.95 -7.46
CA SER A 113 5.74 9.40 -7.04
C SER A 113 5.79 10.34 -5.82
N ILE A 114 6.65 10.04 -4.84
CA ILE A 114 6.82 10.89 -3.66
C ILE A 114 7.35 12.27 -4.06
N ILE A 115 8.38 12.31 -4.89
CA ILE A 115 8.97 13.58 -5.33
C ILE A 115 7.93 14.44 -6.04
N SER A 116 7.27 13.90 -7.05
CA SER A 116 6.28 14.64 -7.85
C SER A 116 5.04 15.02 -7.04
N CYS A 117 4.46 14.06 -6.29
CA CYS A 117 3.23 14.28 -5.53
C CYS A 117 3.44 15.20 -4.31
N SER A 118 4.62 15.17 -3.66
CA SER A 118 4.92 16.10 -2.55
C SER A 118 5.03 17.54 -3.03
N LEU A 119 5.69 17.76 -4.17
CA LEU A 119 5.76 19.08 -4.79
C LEU A 119 4.38 19.61 -5.19
N ALA A 120 3.57 18.77 -5.85
CA ALA A 120 2.21 19.12 -6.21
C ALA A 120 1.35 19.39 -4.97
N GLY A 121 1.43 18.52 -3.96
CA GLY A 121 0.70 18.68 -2.69
C GLY A 121 1.08 19.96 -1.94
N TYR A 122 2.36 20.30 -1.90
CA TYR A 122 2.86 21.56 -1.34
C TYR A 122 2.33 22.76 -2.12
N GLY A 123 2.40 22.73 -3.46
CA GLY A 123 1.84 23.76 -4.32
C GLY A 123 0.36 24.02 -4.08
N PHE A 124 -0.46 22.96 -4.01
CA PHE A 124 -1.88 23.05 -3.70
C PHE A 124 -2.18 23.48 -2.25
N ALA A 125 -1.28 23.24 -1.31
CA ALA A 125 -1.47 23.63 0.08
C ALA A 125 -1.15 25.11 0.33
N ARG A 126 -0.03 25.60 -0.24
CA ARG A 126 0.60 26.87 0.15
C ARG A 126 0.49 27.98 -0.89
N PHE A 127 0.54 27.66 -2.17
CA PHE A 127 0.48 28.69 -3.19
C PHE A 127 -0.96 29.13 -3.49
N LYS A 128 -1.14 30.43 -3.69
CA LYS A 128 -2.40 31.04 -4.10
C LYS A 128 -2.35 31.34 -5.59
N PHE A 129 -3.13 30.61 -6.38
CA PHE A 129 -3.29 30.85 -7.80
C PHE A 129 -4.75 30.68 -8.24
N LYS A 130 -5.11 31.33 -9.36
CA LYS A 130 -6.47 31.25 -9.90
C LYS A 130 -6.77 29.80 -10.37
N GLY A 131 -7.93 29.27 -9.98
CA GLY A 131 -8.33 27.90 -10.37
C GLY A 131 -7.77 26.78 -9.47
N ARG A 132 -7.03 27.10 -8.40
CA ARG A 132 -6.44 26.10 -7.50
C ARG A 132 -7.44 25.05 -7.02
N GLU A 133 -8.60 25.45 -6.53
CA GLU A 133 -9.60 24.53 -6.00
C GLU A 133 -10.26 23.69 -7.11
N ALA A 134 -10.45 24.24 -8.31
CA ALA A 134 -10.97 23.49 -9.45
C ALA A 134 -9.97 22.42 -9.91
N LEU A 135 -8.68 22.78 -10.03
CA LEU A 135 -7.62 21.82 -10.37
C LEU A 135 -7.48 20.75 -9.29
N PHE A 136 -7.58 21.12 -8.02
CA PHE A 136 -7.55 20.14 -6.94
C PHE A 136 -8.79 19.22 -6.97
N ALA A 137 -9.96 19.72 -7.31
CA ALA A 137 -11.16 18.89 -7.51
C ALA A 137 -10.94 17.86 -8.64
N LEU A 138 -10.24 18.22 -9.72
CA LEU A 138 -9.85 17.26 -10.77
C LEU A 138 -8.88 16.19 -10.21
N VAL A 139 -7.92 16.58 -9.36
CA VAL A 139 -7.04 15.59 -8.67
C VAL A 139 -7.88 14.63 -7.82
N LEU A 140 -8.88 15.13 -7.08
CA LEU A 140 -9.77 14.26 -6.31
C LEU A 140 -10.61 13.35 -7.21
N ALA A 141 -11.04 13.83 -8.37
CA ALA A 141 -11.76 13.01 -9.35
C ALA A 141 -10.94 11.81 -9.83
N THR A 142 -9.60 11.95 -9.95
CA THR A 142 -8.72 10.83 -10.32
C THR A 142 -8.68 9.70 -9.27
N ILE A 143 -9.03 9.98 -8.01
CA ILE A 143 -9.12 8.95 -6.97
C ILE A 143 -10.38 8.09 -7.17
N ILE A 144 -11.46 8.70 -7.68
CA ILE A 144 -12.77 8.07 -7.86
C ILE A 144 -12.81 7.26 -9.16
N VAL A 145 -12.16 7.78 -10.22
CA VAL A 145 -12.15 7.13 -11.54
C VAL A 145 -11.28 5.87 -11.49
N PRO A 146 -11.82 4.67 -11.78
CA PRO A 146 -11.03 3.46 -11.82
C PRO A 146 -9.96 3.51 -12.91
N PRO A 147 -8.71 3.07 -12.65
CA PRO A 147 -7.64 3.06 -13.65
C PRO A 147 -8.02 2.36 -14.96
N GLN A 148 -8.85 1.32 -14.88
CA GLN A 148 -9.28 0.52 -16.02
C GLN A 148 -9.98 1.33 -17.12
N VAL A 149 -10.57 2.48 -16.76
CA VAL A 149 -11.27 3.34 -17.71
C VAL A 149 -10.31 4.00 -18.72
N TYR A 150 -9.12 4.37 -18.28
CA TYR A 150 -8.16 5.10 -19.13
C TYR A 150 -6.95 4.26 -19.59
N LEU A 151 -6.83 3.01 -19.12
CA LEU A 151 -5.68 2.15 -19.46
C LEU A 151 -5.52 1.91 -20.97
N VAL A 152 -6.62 1.74 -21.70
CA VAL A 152 -6.57 1.50 -23.15
C VAL A 152 -6.06 2.74 -23.87
N SER A 153 -6.57 3.93 -23.51
CA SER A 153 -6.07 5.19 -24.09
C SER A 153 -4.58 5.38 -23.78
N GLN A 154 -4.19 5.14 -22.53
CA GLN A 154 -2.78 5.23 -22.11
C GLN A 154 -1.88 4.23 -22.85
N TYR A 155 -2.39 3.04 -23.19
CA TYR A 155 -1.65 2.07 -24.01
C TYR A 155 -1.38 2.62 -25.40
N LEU A 156 -2.39 3.21 -26.03
CA LEU A 156 -2.24 3.82 -27.37
C LEU A 156 -1.26 5.00 -27.34
N ASP A 157 -1.33 5.82 -26.27
CA ASP A 157 -0.41 6.94 -26.09
C ASP A 157 1.05 6.47 -25.93
N PHE A 158 1.31 5.35 -25.26
CA PHE A 158 2.66 4.77 -25.15
C PHE A 158 3.09 3.98 -26.38
N TYR A 159 2.15 3.40 -27.12
CA TYR A 159 2.45 2.69 -28.36
C TYR A 159 2.91 3.65 -29.47
N GLN A 160 2.33 4.87 -29.50
CA GLN A 160 2.70 5.96 -30.41
C GLN A 160 3.04 7.21 -29.57
N PHE A 161 4.09 7.09 -28.73
CA PHE A 161 4.43 8.16 -27.82
C PHE A 161 5.00 9.35 -28.56
N ASP A 162 4.33 10.49 -28.40
CA ASP A 162 4.74 11.79 -28.94
C ASP A 162 5.00 12.75 -27.80
N PHE A 163 6.25 13.15 -27.64
CA PHE A 163 6.66 14.00 -26.54
C PHE A 163 6.16 15.43 -26.77
N PHE A 164 5.13 15.87 -26.01
CA PHE A 164 4.51 17.20 -26.09
C PHE A 164 4.05 17.60 -27.51
N PHE A 165 3.52 16.66 -28.28
CA PHE A 165 3.07 16.89 -29.66
C PHE A 165 4.16 17.32 -30.64
N ILE A 166 5.45 17.19 -30.25
CA ILE A 166 6.59 17.55 -31.12
C ILE A 166 6.59 16.66 -32.36
N GLY A 167 6.35 15.37 -32.21
CA GLY A 167 6.27 14.42 -33.31
C GLY A 167 5.13 14.77 -34.27
N SER A 168 3.94 15.08 -33.73
CA SER A 168 2.79 15.51 -34.55
C SER A 168 3.06 16.81 -35.31
N ILE A 169 3.78 17.75 -34.72
CA ILE A 169 4.21 18.98 -35.37
C ILE A 169 5.19 18.68 -36.52
N ILE A 170 6.19 17.82 -36.27
CA ILE A 170 7.21 17.42 -37.26
C ILE A 170 6.55 16.64 -38.40
N GLU A 171 5.61 15.73 -38.10
CA GLU A 171 4.82 15.01 -39.09
C GLU A 171 3.98 15.98 -39.95
N GLY A 172 3.33 16.96 -39.32
CA GLY A 172 2.57 18.00 -40.01
C GLY A 172 3.45 18.83 -40.98
N ILE A 173 4.64 19.21 -40.54
CA ILE A 173 5.64 19.91 -41.38
C ILE A 173 6.11 18.97 -42.51
N GLY A 174 6.41 17.71 -42.21
CA GLY A 174 6.80 16.72 -43.19
C GLY A 174 5.79 16.55 -44.32
N LYS A 175 4.50 16.45 -44.00
CA LYS A 175 3.40 16.39 -44.99
C LYS A 175 3.34 17.62 -45.90
N ILE A 176 3.64 18.82 -45.38
CA ILE A 176 3.71 20.05 -46.20
C ILE A 176 4.83 19.99 -47.20
N PHE A 177 5.97 19.35 -46.85
CA PHE A 177 7.14 19.19 -47.71
C PHE A 177 7.16 17.88 -48.49
N GLY A 178 6.03 17.09 -48.47
CA GLY A 178 5.91 15.84 -49.21
C GLY A 178 6.69 14.66 -48.61
N GLY A 179 7.11 14.75 -47.35
CA GLY A 179 7.82 13.68 -46.62
C GLY A 179 6.93 13.05 -45.55
N ASP A 180 7.10 11.77 -45.31
CA ASP A 180 6.40 11.01 -44.26
C ASP A 180 7.34 10.92 -43.02
N TRP A 181 7.37 11.96 -42.20
CA TRP A 181 8.27 12.09 -41.04
C TRP A 181 7.54 11.66 -39.76
N ASN A 182 7.50 10.34 -39.51
CA ASN A 182 6.94 9.81 -38.29
C ASN A 182 8.04 9.78 -37.19
N VAL A 183 7.84 10.55 -36.11
CA VAL A 183 8.78 10.65 -34.98
C VAL A 183 8.21 10.01 -33.71
N SER A 184 7.08 9.31 -33.80
CA SER A 184 6.53 8.61 -32.65
C SER A 184 7.43 7.45 -32.22
N VAL A 185 7.61 7.29 -30.90
CA VAL A 185 8.44 6.24 -30.30
C VAL A 185 7.53 5.25 -29.58
N ASN A 186 7.72 3.96 -29.85
CA ASN A 186 7.03 2.93 -29.08
C ASN A 186 7.74 2.72 -27.74
N LEU A 187 7.05 3.06 -26.64
CA LEU A 187 7.52 2.88 -25.27
C LEU A 187 7.01 1.61 -24.60
N ILE A 188 6.20 0.80 -25.29
CA ILE A 188 5.74 -0.50 -24.75
C ILE A 188 6.95 -1.42 -24.50
N ASP A 189 6.88 -2.22 -23.44
CA ASP A 189 7.97 -3.04 -22.92
C ASP A 189 9.20 -2.26 -22.40
N ASN A 190 9.00 -0.97 -22.07
CA ASN A 190 10.02 -0.13 -21.47
C ASN A 190 9.60 0.34 -20.07
N TYR A 191 10.53 0.40 -19.14
CA TYR A 191 10.31 0.91 -17.76
C TYR A 191 9.80 2.35 -17.73
N LEU A 192 10.02 3.13 -18.77
CA LEU A 192 9.54 4.51 -18.88
C LEU A 192 8.01 4.59 -18.87
N THR A 193 7.28 3.56 -19.31
CA THR A 193 5.81 3.53 -19.23
C THR A 193 5.29 3.65 -17.79
N LEU A 194 6.06 3.18 -16.81
CA LEU A 194 5.74 3.25 -15.39
C LEU A 194 6.35 4.47 -14.71
N PHE A 195 7.62 4.77 -15.01
CA PHE A 195 8.37 5.80 -14.30
C PHE A 195 8.05 7.21 -14.78
N MET A 196 7.76 7.41 -16.06
CA MET A 196 7.42 8.73 -16.59
C MET A 196 6.13 9.28 -15.98
N PRO A 197 5.00 8.57 -15.94
CA PRO A 197 3.82 9.03 -15.23
C PRO A 197 4.07 9.29 -13.75
N ALA A 198 4.87 8.44 -13.08
CA ALA A 198 5.23 8.64 -11.68
C ALA A 198 5.98 9.95 -11.45
N LEU A 199 6.93 10.29 -12.33
CA LEU A 199 7.71 11.52 -12.26
C LEU A 199 6.85 12.78 -12.44
N PHE A 200 5.79 12.70 -13.26
CA PHE A 200 4.90 13.83 -13.53
C PHE A 200 3.65 13.88 -12.62
N GLY A 201 3.61 13.08 -11.55
CA GLY A 201 2.48 13.07 -10.62
C GLY A 201 1.21 12.41 -11.19
N MET A 202 1.38 11.55 -12.20
CA MET A 202 0.32 10.77 -12.86
C MET A 202 0.52 9.25 -12.67
N GLY A 203 1.38 8.85 -11.74
CA GLY A 203 1.64 7.44 -11.42
C GLY A 203 0.49 6.76 -10.71
N ILE A 204 0.70 5.49 -10.36
CA ILE A 204 -0.29 4.66 -9.67
C ILE A 204 -0.75 5.36 -8.39
N ARG A 205 -2.06 5.66 -8.30
CA ARG A 205 -2.69 6.33 -7.14
C ARG A 205 -2.14 7.73 -6.81
N ALA A 206 -1.51 8.42 -7.76
CA ALA A 206 -0.90 9.74 -7.55
C ALA A 206 -1.87 10.76 -6.93
N GLY A 207 -3.14 10.79 -7.34
CA GLY A 207 -4.17 11.67 -6.76
C GLY A 207 -4.30 11.52 -5.24
N LEU A 208 -4.26 10.27 -4.73
CA LEU A 208 -4.29 10.00 -3.29
C LEU A 208 -3.05 10.56 -2.60
N TYR A 209 -1.87 10.39 -3.18
CA TYR A 209 -0.62 10.89 -2.59
C TYR A 209 -0.56 12.42 -2.56
N ILE A 210 -1.00 13.08 -3.64
CA ILE A 210 -1.14 14.54 -3.68
C ILE A 210 -2.12 15.02 -2.60
N TYR A 211 -3.24 14.32 -2.42
CA TYR A 211 -4.22 14.63 -1.38
C TYR A 211 -3.60 14.54 0.02
N ILE A 212 -2.89 13.44 0.34
CA ILE A 212 -2.24 13.23 1.65
C ILE A 212 -1.23 14.35 1.91
N PHE A 213 -0.34 14.64 0.96
CA PHE A 213 0.64 15.71 1.10
C PHE A 213 -0.01 17.09 1.27
N ARG A 214 -1.05 17.40 0.47
CA ARG A 214 -1.76 18.67 0.61
C ARG A 214 -2.39 18.83 2.00
N GLN A 215 -3.04 17.79 2.52
CA GLN A 215 -3.66 17.87 3.85
C GLN A 215 -2.60 18.06 4.93
N PHE A 216 -1.49 17.35 4.84
CA PHE A 216 -0.41 17.47 5.80
C PHE A 216 0.22 18.87 5.77
N PHE A 217 0.63 19.33 4.60
CA PHE A 217 1.22 20.68 4.47
C PHE A 217 0.23 21.78 4.87
N ARG A 218 -1.06 21.63 4.58
CA ARG A 218 -2.08 22.59 4.98
C ARG A 218 -2.24 22.69 6.51
N GLY A 219 -2.05 21.59 7.21
CA GLY A 219 -2.12 21.52 8.67
C GLY A 219 -0.89 22.09 9.41
N MET A 220 0.23 22.31 8.70
CA MET A 220 1.43 22.86 9.32
C MET A 220 1.28 24.38 9.60
N PRO A 221 1.86 24.92 10.70
CA PRO A 221 1.89 26.35 10.99
C PRO A 221 2.54 27.16 9.85
N LYS A 222 1.97 28.33 9.54
CA LYS A 222 2.53 29.22 8.51
C LYS A 222 3.82 29.88 8.95
N GLU A 223 3.97 30.06 10.23
CA GLU A 223 5.13 30.70 10.88
C GLU A 223 6.46 30.01 10.48
N LEU A 224 6.41 28.71 10.17
CA LEU A 224 7.59 27.97 9.69
C LEU A 224 8.06 28.47 8.30
N GLU A 225 7.12 28.78 7.41
CA GLU A 225 7.44 29.33 6.10
C GLU A 225 7.85 30.79 6.20
N ASP A 226 7.14 31.59 7.01
CA ASP A 226 7.41 33.01 7.19
C ASP A 226 8.81 33.19 7.78
N ALA A 227 9.22 32.38 8.76
CA ALA A 227 10.59 32.40 9.30
C ALA A 227 11.62 32.06 8.23
N ALA A 228 11.39 31.03 7.41
CA ALA A 228 12.29 30.67 6.33
C ALA A 228 12.42 31.77 5.26
N TYR A 229 11.34 32.48 4.97
CA TYR A 229 11.39 33.63 4.04
C TYR A 229 12.13 34.82 4.62
N ILE A 230 12.02 35.11 5.93
CA ILE A 230 12.80 36.12 6.64
C ILE A 230 14.30 35.79 6.57
N ASP A 231 14.63 34.48 6.70
CA ASP A 231 16.02 33.99 6.56
C ASP A 231 16.52 33.97 5.10
N GLY A 232 15.77 34.53 4.14
CA GLY A 232 16.15 34.65 2.73
C GLY A 232 16.01 33.34 1.93
N CYS A 233 15.26 32.34 2.41
CA CYS A 233 14.97 31.15 1.64
C CYS A 233 13.93 31.46 0.56
N GLY A 234 14.18 31.03 -0.67
CA GLY A 234 13.16 31.02 -1.71
C GLY A 234 12.23 29.78 -1.55
N PRO A 235 11.10 29.68 -2.29
CA PRO A 235 10.08 28.64 -2.13
C PRO A 235 10.63 27.21 -2.17
N ILE A 236 11.56 26.91 -3.08
CA ILE A 236 12.16 25.57 -3.21
C ILE A 236 13.06 25.26 -2.00
N LYS A 237 13.86 26.23 -1.53
CA LYS A 237 14.69 26.03 -0.33
C LYS A 237 13.82 25.85 0.92
N THR A 238 12.76 26.62 1.06
CA THR A 238 11.78 26.50 2.14
C THR A 238 11.14 25.10 2.13
N PHE A 239 10.71 24.62 0.96
CA PHE A 239 10.20 23.26 0.83
C PHE A 239 11.23 22.22 1.28
N LEU A 240 12.44 22.24 0.72
CA LEU A 240 13.45 21.20 0.95
C LEU A 240 14.05 21.22 2.36
N ARG A 241 14.26 22.43 2.95
CA ARG A 241 14.96 22.57 4.22
C ARG A 241 14.04 22.63 5.45
N VAL A 242 12.80 23.08 5.26
CA VAL A 242 11.88 23.32 6.37
C VAL A 242 10.66 22.41 6.25
N MET A 243 9.92 22.50 5.16
CA MET A 243 8.62 21.85 5.05
C MET A 243 8.71 20.32 4.90
N ALA A 244 9.58 19.83 4.02
CA ALA A 244 9.73 18.40 3.77
C ALA A 244 10.30 17.63 4.98
N PRO A 245 11.35 18.08 5.69
CA PRO A 245 11.82 17.42 6.90
C PRO A 245 10.75 17.35 8.01
N ASN A 246 9.98 18.42 8.19
CA ASN A 246 8.89 18.46 9.18
C ASN A 246 7.67 17.58 8.75
N ALA A 247 7.57 17.24 7.47
CA ALA A 247 6.54 16.34 6.92
C ALA A 247 6.99 14.88 6.81
N SER A 248 8.05 14.47 7.50
CA SER A 248 8.65 13.13 7.40
C SER A 248 7.64 11.99 7.59
N SER A 249 6.66 12.15 8.47
CA SER A 249 5.59 11.19 8.69
C SER A 249 4.68 11.02 7.46
N ALA A 250 4.35 12.11 6.76
CA ALA A 250 3.58 12.05 5.51
C ALA A 250 4.39 11.40 4.39
N PHE A 251 5.69 11.72 4.30
CA PHE A 251 6.59 11.07 3.34
C PHE A 251 6.67 9.56 3.56
N LEU A 252 6.81 9.12 4.82
CA LEU A 252 6.83 7.70 5.15
C LEU A 252 5.50 7.01 4.82
N THR A 253 4.38 7.65 5.16
CA THR A 253 3.04 7.13 4.88
C THR A 253 2.83 6.94 3.38
N VAL A 254 3.16 7.96 2.58
CA VAL A 254 3.03 7.88 1.11
C VAL A 254 4.01 6.87 0.52
N PHE A 255 5.24 6.77 1.06
CA PHE A 255 6.19 5.74 0.65
C PHE A 255 5.63 4.33 0.82
N LEU A 256 5.09 4.03 2.00
CA LEU A 256 4.50 2.71 2.27
C LEU A 256 3.34 2.40 1.34
N PHE A 257 2.41 3.34 1.16
CA PHE A 257 1.30 3.14 0.23
C PHE A 257 1.78 2.96 -1.20
N ALA A 258 2.66 3.82 -1.68
CA ALA A 258 3.18 3.75 -3.04
C ALA A 258 3.93 2.43 -3.27
N PHE A 259 4.85 2.06 -2.36
CA PHE A 259 5.61 0.83 -2.47
C PHE A 259 4.70 -0.40 -2.55
N VAL A 260 3.70 -0.50 -1.66
CA VAL A 260 2.74 -1.61 -1.65
C VAL A 260 1.90 -1.64 -2.94
N TRP A 261 1.47 -0.48 -3.44
CA TRP A 261 0.71 -0.43 -4.70
C TRP A 261 1.54 -0.84 -5.90
N TYR A 262 2.77 -0.34 -6.04
CA TYR A 262 3.68 -0.75 -7.12
C TYR A 262 4.09 -2.22 -7.02
N TRP A 263 4.28 -2.75 -5.79
CA TRP A 263 4.59 -4.16 -5.56
C TRP A 263 3.47 -5.09 -6.00
N ASN A 264 2.23 -4.74 -5.67
CA ASN A 264 1.06 -5.55 -5.96
C ASN A 264 0.48 -5.33 -7.38
N ASP A 265 1.02 -4.37 -8.12
CA ASP A 265 0.49 -4.08 -9.43
C ASP A 265 0.85 -5.18 -10.43
N TYR A 266 -0.18 -5.72 -11.08
CA TYR A 266 -0.04 -6.65 -12.19
C TYR A 266 -0.66 -6.11 -13.48
N VAL A 267 -1.61 -5.17 -13.36
CA VAL A 267 -2.39 -4.69 -14.50
C VAL A 267 -1.52 -3.86 -15.42
N TYR A 268 -0.77 -2.90 -14.86
CA TYR A 268 0.18 -2.10 -15.63
C TYR A 268 1.31 -2.95 -16.19
N ILE A 269 1.85 -3.89 -15.38
CA ILE A 269 2.90 -4.81 -15.84
C ILE A 269 2.40 -5.69 -16.97
N ALA A 270 1.22 -6.30 -16.85
CA ALA A 270 0.66 -7.17 -17.88
C ALA A 270 0.29 -6.43 -19.16
N MET A 271 -0.04 -5.14 -19.09
CA MET A 271 -0.48 -4.35 -20.23
C MET A 271 0.66 -3.64 -20.94
N PHE A 272 1.59 -3.06 -20.19
CA PHE A 272 2.65 -2.21 -20.74
C PHE A 272 4.03 -2.86 -20.80
N MET A 273 4.26 -3.94 -20.02
CA MET A 273 5.57 -4.58 -19.87
C MET A 273 5.48 -6.10 -19.95
N ASN A 274 5.09 -6.61 -21.12
CA ASN A 274 4.88 -8.07 -21.33
C ASN A 274 6.14 -8.90 -21.14
N ARG A 275 7.32 -8.33 -21.38
CA ARG A 275 8.64 -9.00 -21.25
C ARG A 275 9.21 -8.92 -19.85
N VAL A 276 8.60 -8.10 -18.98
CA VAL A 276 9.07 -7.91 -17.61
C VAL A 276 8.31 -8.84 -16.69
N THR A 277 9.04 -9.62 -15.88
CA THR A 277 8.45 -10.54 -14.92
C THR A 277 8.63 -10.00 -13.51
N THR A 278 7.53 -9.66 -12.85
CA THR A 278 7.48 -9.34 -11.42
C THR A 278 6.96 -10.52 -10.63
N VAL A 279 7.12 -10.51 -9.30
CA VAL A 279 6.56 -11.56 -8.41
C VAL A 279 5.05 -11.70 -8.63
N THR A 280 4.33 -10.58 -8.69
CA THR A 280 2.88 -10.57 -8.89
C THR A 280 2.49 -11.06 -10.30
N ALA A 281 3.23 -10.64 -11.34
CA ALA A 281 3.01 -11.12 -12.69
C ALA A 281 3.32 -12.62 -12.83
N GLN A 282 4.36 -13.11 -12.18
CA GLN A 282 4.69 -14.53 -12.14
C GLN A 282 3.63 -15.38 -11.45
N LEU A 283 3.08 -14.90 -10.31
CA LEU A 283 1.97 -15.56 -9.63
C LEU A 283 0.77 -15.72 -10.54
N LEU A 284 0.38 -14.68 -11.27
CA LEU A 284 -0.77 -14.71 -12.18
C LEU A 284 -0.52 -15.54 -13.45
N ARG A 285 0.67 -15.44 -14.04
CA ARG A 285 1.07 -16.27 -15.18
C ARG A 285 1.20 -17.73 -14.76
N GLY A 286 1.74 -18.00 -13.58
CA GLY A 286 1.87 -19.33 -13.01
C GLY A 286 0.52 -20.03 -12.75
N THR A 287 -0.55 -19.27 -12.51
CA THR A 287 -1.91 -19.86 -12.41
C THR A 287 -2.50 -20.22 -13.78
N ARG A 288 -2.00 -19.65 -14.89
CA ARG A 288 -2.36 -20.03 -16.26
C ARG A 288 -1.48 -21.20 -16.72
N SER A 289 -2.08 -22.20 -17.31
CA SER A 289 -1.52 -23.55 -17.57
C SER A 289 -0.20 -23.61 -18.37
N GLU A 290 0.13 -22.60 -19.14
CA GLU A 290 1.21 -22.67 -20.12
C GLU A 290 2.61 -22.56 -19.51
N MET A 291 2.81 -21.71 -18.52
CA MET A 291 4.14 -21.47 -17.93
C MET A 291 4.59 -22.59 -16.98
N TRP A 292 3.64 -23.29 -16.37
CA TRP A 292 3.89 -24.44 -15.51
C TRP A 292 4.22 -25.70 -16.31
N SER A 293 3.66 -25.84 -17.53
CA SER A 293 3.97 -26.95 -18.40
C SER A 293 5.41 -26.89 -18.97
N ILE A 294 5.95 -25.70 -19.17
CA ILE A 294 7.33 -25.50 -19.67
C ILE A 294 8.36 -25.89 -18.61
N GLY A 295 8.09 -25.63 -17.33
CA GLY A 295 9.02 -25.94 -16.24
C GLY A 295 8.91 -27.37 -15.68
N THR A 296 7.82 -28.08 -15.93
CA THR A 296 7.54 -29.38 -15.25
C THR A 296 7.38 -30.56 -16.19
N GLY A 297 7.35 -30.35 -17.52
CA GLY A 297 7.18 -31.42 -18.53
C GLY A 297 5.92 -32.26 -18.29
N ALA A 298 4.87 -32.01 -19.07
CA ALA A 298 3.60 -32.76 -19.12
C ALA A 298 2.67 -32.65 -17.89
N SER A 299 1.38 -32.53 -18.14
CA SER A 299 0.23 -32.63 -17.21
C SER A 299 0.58 -32.40 -15.73
N ALA A 300 0.91 -31.15 -15.40
CA ALA A 300 1.28 -30.80 -14.04
C ALA A 300 0.14 -31.18 -13.09
N ASP A 301 0.43 -32.11 -12.21
CA ASP A 301 -0.40 -32.49 -11.09
C ASP A 301 -0.89 -31.22 -10.40
N TRP A 302 -2.21 -30.98 -10.39
CA TRP A 302 -2.79 -29.77 -9.82
C TRP A 302 -2.42 -29.59 -8.35
N HIS A 303 -2.11 -30.69 -7.65
CA HIS A 303 -1.63 -30.68 -6.27
C HIS A 303 -0.25 -29.98 -6.18
N LYS A 304 0.69 -30.34 -7.05
CA LYS A 304 2.02 -29.70 -7.11
C LYS A 304 1.88 -28.19 -7.40
N ARG A 305 1.04 -27.86 -8.39
CA ARG A 305 0.75 -26.47 -8.71
C ARG A 305 0.21 -25.69 -7.51
N SER A 306 -0.72 -26.27 -6.77
CA SER A 306 -1.31 -25.63 -5.59
C SER A 306 -0.25 -25.30 -4.55
N VAL A 307 0.59 -26.24 -4.15
CA VAL A 307 1.61 -26.00 -3.10
C VAL A 307 2.71 -25.04 -3.57
N TRP A 308 3.16 -25.15 -4.83
CA TRP A 308 4.18 -24.24 -5.36
C TRP A 308 3.65 -22.83 -5.50
N THR A 309 2.38 -22.65 -5.88
CA THR A 309 1.73 -21.33 -5.89
C THR A 309 1.67 -20.75 -4.48
N GLN A 310 1.32 -21.54 -3.47
CA GLN A 310 1.28 -21.08 -2.08
C GLN A 310 2.68 -20.72 -1.56
N ALA A 311 3.70 -21.52 -1.91
CA ALA A 311 5.09 -21.21 -1.58
C ALA A 311 5.55 -19.89 -2.25
N LEU A 312 5.21 -19.69 -3.52
CA LEU A 312 5.52 -18.44 -4.23
C LEU A 312 4.78 -17.23 -3.66
N CYS A 313 3.49 -17.40 -3.28
CA CYS A 313 2.71 -16.37 -2.56
C CYS A 313 3.36 -16.00 -1.23
N LEU A 314 3.79 -17.00 -0.46
CA LEU A 314 4.47 -16.78 0.83
C LEU A 314 5.75 -15.97 0.65
N MET A 315 6.58 -16.35 -0.33
CA MET A 315 7.78 -15.61 -0.67
C MET A 315 7.49 -14.18 -1.17
N GLY A 316 6.40 -14.01 -1.93
CA GLY A 316 6.00 -12.70 -2.45
C GLY A 316 5.45 -11.76 -1.37
N ILE A 317 4.80 -12.28 -0.33
CA ILE A 317 4.27 -11.49 0.78
C ILE A 317 5.33 -11.19 1.84
N ALA A 318 6.33 -12.07 2.02
CA ALA A 318 7.34 -11.96 3.06
C ALA A 318 8.04 -10.58 3.09
N PRO A 319 8.49 -9.98 1.97
CA PRO A 319 9.12 -8.67 1.98
C PRO A 319 8.22 -7.56 2.48
N LEU A 320 6.92 -7.60 2.13
CA LEU A 320 5.94 -6.62 2.59
C LEU A 320 5.70 -6.73 4.10
N ILE A 321 5.61 -7.95 4.63
CA ILE A 321 5.45 -8.19 6.08
C ILE A 321 6.70 -7.69 6.82
N ILE A 322 7.89 -8.01 6.31
CA ILE A 322 9.15 -7.59 6.90
C ILE A 322 9.24 -6.05 6.90
N MET A 323 8.98 -5.42 5.76
CA MET A 323 8.97 -3.97 5.64
C MET A 323 7.99 -3.33 6.64
N TYR A 324 6.75 -3.86 6.71
CA TYR A 324 5.75 -3.36 7.65
C TYR A 324 6.18 -3.53 9.11
N ALA A 325 6.75 -4.68 9.49
CA ALA A 325 7.24 -4.94 10.84
C ALA A 325 8.30 -3.92 11.29
N PHE A 326 9.18 -3.49 10.38
CA PHE A 326 10.17 -2.44 10.69
C PHE A 326 9.57 -1.04 10.74
N LEU A 327 8.60 -0.73 9.88
CA LEU A 327 8.07 0.62 9.70
C LEU A 327 6.84 0.92 10.56
N GLN A 328 6.16 -0.09 11.12
CA GLN A 328 4.92 0.07 11.91
C GLN A 328 5.09 1.05 13.10
N ARG A 329 6.25 1.04 13.77
CA ARG A 329 6.52 1.94 14.90
C ARG A 329 6.44 3.41 14.50
N TYR A 330 6.99 3.77 13.35
CA TYR A 330 6.96 5.14 12.83
C TYR A 330 5.54 5.56 12.40
N PHE A 331 4.73 4.58 11.95
CA PHE A 331 3.35 4.81 11.58
C PHE A 331 2.48 5.12 12.81
N ILE A 332 2.64 4.38 13.89
CA ILE A 332 1.93 4.58 15.16
C ILE A 332 2.27 5.96 15.74
N GLU A 333 3.55 6.33 15.81
CA GLU A 333 4.00 7.63 16.28
C GLU A 333 3.42 8.81 15.46
N SER A 334 3.22 8.62 14.14
CA SER A 334 2.67 9.66 13.27
C SER A 334 1.18 9.87 13.51
N VAL A 335 0.43 8.81 13.79
CA VAL A 335 -1.01 8.87 14.10
C VAL A 335 -1.25 9.50 15.46
N ASP A 336 -0.44 9.18 16.46
CA ASP A 336 -0.56 9.74 17.81
C ASP A 336 -0.33 11.27 17.82
N ARG A 337 0.62 11.77 17.02
CA ARG A 337 0.88 13.21 16.90
C ARG A 337 -0.27 13.98 16.24
N THR A 338 -0.97 13.38 15.31
CA THR A 338 -2.14 14.00 14.65
C THR A 338 -3.40 13.94 15.50
N GLY A 339 -3.48 13.00 16.46
CA GLY A 339 -4.62 12.83 17.38
C GLY A 339 -4.62 13.75 18.62
N ILE A 340 -3.52 14.45 18.89
CA ILE A 340 -3.37 15.32 20.08
C ILE A 340 -3.73 16.79 19.80
N VAL A 341 -4.03 17.14 18.55
CA VAL A 341 -4.48 18.50 18.17
C VAL A 341 -5.99 18.47 17.97
N GLY A 342 -6.71 18.32 19.08
CA GLY A 342 -8.17 18.40 19.19
C GLY A 342 -8.54 19.00 20.54
#